data_9b58a76e0ea0f72fcd681db0c08a8582
#
_entry.id   9b58a76e0ea0f72fcd681db0c08a8582
#
_cell.length_a   1.000
_cell.length_b   1.000
_cell.length_c   1.000
_cell.angle_alpha   90.00
_cell.angle_beta   90.00
_cell.angle_gamma   90.00
#
_symmetry.space_group_name_H-M   'P 1'
#
loop_
_entity.id
_entity.type
_entity.pdbx_description
1 polymer ?
#
loop_
_entity_poly.entity_id
_entity_poly.type
_entity_poly.pdbx_seq_one_letter_code
_entity_poly.pdbx_strand_id
1 'polypeptide(L)'
;QWLGYQWGNEYYASDYFQQLWDFAIRLIQEGKAYIDEQSSELIAQQKGTPTQPGVESPYRNRPIEESLELFKKMNSGEIEEGAMVLRAKIDMANPNMHFRDPIIYRVVKHPHHRTGTTWKAYPMYDFAHGQSDFFEGVTHSLCTLEFVVHRPLYDLFIDWLKEGKDLNDNRPRQTEFNKLNLSYTLMSKRNLLTLVKEGLVNGWDDPRMPTICGFRRRGYSPESIHKFIDKIGYTTYD
;
A
#
# COMPACT_ATOMS: atom_id res chain seq x y z
N GLN A 1 8.49 11.67 18.78
CA GLN A 1 8.61 12.38 20.08
C GLN A 1 9.88 13.23 20.15
N TRP A 2 11.10 12.73 19.81
CA TRP A 2 12.34 13.50 19.90
C TRP A 2 12.33 14.78 19.05
N LEU A 3 11.68 14.76 17.88
CA LEU A 3 11.50 15.94 17.02
C LEU A 3 10.44 16.93 17.56
N GLY A 4 9.83 16.66 18.70
CA GLY A 4 8.82 17.54 19.32
C GLY A 4 7.39 17.31 18.83
N TYR A 5 7.17 16.37 17.90
CA TYR A 5 5.83 16.06 17.40
C TYR A 5 5.08 15.11 18.33
N GLN A 6 3.78 15.33 18.44
CA GLN A 6 2.81 14.46 19.09
C GLN A 6 1.65 14.23 18.13
N TRP A 7 0.96 13.11 18.29
CA TRP A 7 -0.23 12.77 17.50
C TRP A 7 -1.42 12.53 18.43
N GLY A 8 -2.61 12.79 17.94
CA GLY A 8 -3.84 12.59 18.73
C GLY A 8 -4.22 11.13 18.85
N ASN A 9 -4.16 10.41 17.73
CA ASN A 9 -4.54 9.00 17.65
C ASN A 9 -3.50 8.21 16.87
N GLU A 10 -3.48 6.89 17.13
CA GLU A 10 -2.65 5.94 16.42
C GLU A 10 -3.52 4.78 15.95
N TYR A 11 -3.53 4.51 14.65
CA TYR A 11 -4.35 3.51 14.00
C TYR A 11 -3.49 2.56 13.16
N TYR A 12 -4.01 1.37 12.93
CA TYR A 12 -3.35 0.36 12.13
C TYR A 12 -4.32 -0.23 11.12
N ALA A 13 -3.88 -0.46 9.89
CA ALA A 13 -4.72 -1.10 8.86
C ALA A 13 -5.30 -2.44 9.31
N SER A 14 -4.60 -3.15 10.20
CA SER A 14 -5.06 -4.41 10.78
C SER A 14 -6.28 -4.26 11.71
N ASP A 15 -6.60 -3.04 12.17
CA ASP A 15 -7.81 -2.77 12.94
C ASP A 15 -9.08 -2.86 12.06
N TYR A 16 -8.90 -2.74 10.74
CA TYR A 16 -9.97 -2.71 9.73
C TYR A 16 -9.99 -3.94 8.82
N PHE A 17 -9.24 -5.00 9.12
CA PHE A 17 -9.16 -6.18 8.25
C PHE A 17 -10.53 -6.80 7.98
N GLN A 18 -11.45 -6.78 8.94
CA GLN A 18 -12.81 -7.28 8.72
C GLN A 18 -13.57 -6.40 7.73
N GLN A 19 -13.54 -5.09 7.88
CA GLN A 19 -14.22 -4.15 6.97
C GLN A 19 -13.64 -4.23 5.55
N LEU A 20 -12.31 -4.35 5.43
CA LEU A 20 -11.62 -4.55 4.14
C LEU A 20 -12.04 -5.86 3.48
N TRP A 21 -12.17 -6.93 4.25
CA TRP A 21 -12.64 -8.23 3.80
C TRP A 21 -14.10 -8.16 3.30
N ASP A 22 -14.98 -7.56 4.08
CA ASP A 22 -16.39 -7.41 3.74
C ASP A 22 -16.58 -6.57 2.46
N PHE A 23 -15.76 -5.54 2.28
CA PHE A 23 -15.77 -4.75 1.06
C PHE A 23 -15.26 -5.56 -0.15
N ALA A 24 -14.22 -6.36 0.01
CA ALA A 24 -13.75 -7.24 -1.06
C ALA A 24 -14.82 -8.26 -1.47
N ILE A 25 -15.55 -8.84 -0.51
CA ILE A 25 -16.72 -9.71 -0.80
C ILE A 25 -17.76 -8.95 -1.61
N ARG A 26 -18.11 -7.73 -1.23
CA ARG A 26 -19.05 -6.89 -1.97
C ARG A 26 -18.60 -6.64 -3.40
N LEU A 27 -17.33 -6.32 -3.62
CA LEU A 27 -16.79 -6.11 -4.97
C LEU A 27 -16.90 -7.37 -5.85
N ILE A 28 -16.70 -8.56 -5.28
CA ILE A 28 -16.93 -9.82 -6.01
C ILE A 28 -18.40 -9.95 -6.36
N GLN A 29 -19.30 -9.73 -5.42
CA GLN A 29 -20.75 -9.82 -5.63
C GLN A 29 -21.27 -8.84 -6.68
N GLU A 30 -20.66 -7.66 -6.78
CA GLU A 30 -20.95 -6.64 -7.80
C GLU A 30 -20.25 -6.90 -9.15
N GLY A 31 -19.48 -7.99 -9.28
CA GLY A 31 -18.71 -8.29 -10.48
C GLY A 31 -17.53 -7.37 -10.73
N LYS A 32 -17.09 -6.62 -9.71
CA LYS A 32 -15.97 -5.69 -9.73
C LYS A 32 -14.64 -6.31 -9.28
N ALA A 33 -14.64 -7.58 -8.89
CA ALA A 33 -13.44 -8.33 -8.54
C ALA A 33 -13.57 -9.80 -8.89
N TYR A 34 -12.46 -10.47 -9.14
CA TYR A 34 -12.42 -11.88 -9.51
C TYR A 34 -11.14 -12.56 -9.00
N ILE A 35 -11.21 -13.88 -8.78
CA ILE A 35 -10.03 -14.69 -8.44
C ILE A 35 -9.29 -15.07 -9.70
N ASP A 36 -7.97 -14.83 -9.67
CA ASP A 36 -7.02 -15.17 -10.71
C ASP A 36 -6.02 -16.21 -10.18
N GLU A 37 -5.92 -17.36 -10.85
CA GLU A 37 -5.02 -18.47 -10.47
C GLU A 37 -3.74 -18.46 -11.31
N GLN A 38 -3.46 -17.36 -12.01
CA GLN A 38 -2.20 -17.19 -12.71
C GLN A 38 -1.07 -16.83 -11.76
N SER A 39 0.16 -17.18 -12.13
CA SER A 39 1.34 -16.76 -11.36
C SER A 39 1.54 -15.24 -11.41
N SER A 40 2.24 -14.70 -10.41
CA SER A 40 2.57 -13.27 -10.37
C SER A 40 3.39 -12.82 -11.57
N GLU A 41 4.26 -13.69 -12.11
CA GLU A 41 5.07 -13.43 -13.29
C GLU A 41 4.20 -13.30 -14.55
N LEU A 42 3.22 -14.19 -14.71
CA LEU A 42 2.31 -14.15 -15.84
C LEU A 42 1.38 -12.93 -15.77
N ILE A 43 0.85 -12.61 -14.59
CA ILE A 43 0.06 -11.41 -14.37
C ILE A 43 0.88 -10.16 -14.72
N ALA A 44 2.14 -10.10 -14.28
CA ALA A 44 3.02 -8.98 -14.59
C ALA A 44 3.29 -8.84 -16.10
N GLN A 45 3.53 -9.94 -16.80
CA GLN A 45 3.70 -9.95 -18.27
C GLN A 45 2.43 -9.47 -19.00
N GLN A 46 1.27 -9.93 -18.56
CA GLN A 46 -0.02 -9.57 -19.15
C GLN A 46 -0.39 -8.10 -18.93
N LYS A 47 0.20 -7.41 -17.96
CA LYS A 47 -0.03 -5.97 -17.79
C LYS A 47 0.38 -5.12 -18.99
N GLY A 48 1.26 -5.63 -19.86
CA GLY A 48 1.76 -4.87 -21.00
C GLY A 48 2.73 -3.76 -20.60
N THR A 49 2.72 -2.67 -21.36
CA THR A 49 3.56 -1.48 -21.12
C THR A 49 2.70 -0.21 -21.10
N PRO A 50 3.22 0.94 -20.70
CA PRO A 50 2.45 2.20 -20.75
C PRO A 50 1.90 2.54 -22.15
N THR A 51 2.57 2.07 -23.22
CA THR A 51 2.21 2.31 -24.62
C THR A 51 1.49 1.14 -25.29
N GLN A 52 1.43 -0.03 -24.62
CA GLN A 52 0.76 -1.22 -25.12
C GLN A 52 -0.25 -1.71 -24.10
N PRO A 53 -1.52 -1.94 -24.49
CA PRO A 53 -2.53 -2.44 -23.57
C PRO A 53 -2.13 -3.79 -22.98
N GLY A 54 -2.69 -4.11 -21.83
CA GLY A 54 -2.57 -5.41 -21.23
C GLY A 54 -3.49 -6.45 -21.89
N VAL A 55 -3.29 -7.69 -21.52
CA VAL A 55 -4.11 -8.84 -21.94
C VAL A 55 -4.98 -9.27 -20.78
N GLU A 56 -6.28 -9.47 -21.01
CA GLU A 56 -7.20 -9.94 -20.00
C GLU A 56 -6.85 -11.36 -19.53
N SER A 57 -6.97 -11.58 -18.22
CA SER A 57 -6.86 -12.93 -17.66
C SER A 57 -8.00 -13.83 -18.15
N PRO A 58 -7.76 -15.12 -18.42
CA PRO A 58 -8.82 -16.07 -18.70
C PRO A 58 -9.83 -16.22 -17.56
N TYR A 59 -9.44 -15.84 -16.35
CA TYR A 59 -10.30 -15.88 -15.15
C TYR A 59 -11.11 -14.59 -14.93
N ARG A 60 -10.92 -13.55 -15.75
CA ARG A 60 -11.54 -12.24 -15.58
C ARG A 60 -13.08 -12.27 -15.55
N ASN A 61 -13.65 -13.23 -16.27
CA ASN A 61 -15.09 -13.43 -16.37
C ASN A 61 -15.59 -14.71 -15.63
N ARG A 62 -14.81 -15.14 -14.63
CA ARG A 62 -15.19 -16.26 -13.75
C ARG A 62 -16.54 -15.98 -13.07
N PRO A 63 -17.41 -17.00 -12.88
CA PRO A 63 -18.67 -16.84 -12.15
C PRO A 63 -18.44 -16.23 -10.76
N ILE A 64 -19.37 -15.37 -10.34
CA ILE A 64 -19.29 -14.66 -9.06
C ILE A 64 -19.22 -15.66 -7.89
N GLU A 65 -20.06 -16.68 -7.90
CA GLU A 65 -20.15 -17.69 -6.85
C GLU A 65 -18.82 -18.45 -6.69
N GLU A 66 -18.18 -18.77 -7.80
CA GLU A 66 -16.87 -19.44 -7.79
C GLU A 66 -15.77 -18.54 -7.20
N SER A 67 -15.75 -17.27 -7.60
CA SER A 67 -14.81 -16.28 -7.02
C SER A 67 -15.04 -16.08 -5.54
N LEU A 68 -16.29 -16.06 -5.07
CA LEU A 68 -16.62 -15.95 -3.64
C LEU A 68 -16.14 -17.16 -2.85
N GLU A 69 -16.37 -18.37 -3.37
CA GLU A 69 -15.93 -19.61 -2.72
C GLU A 69 -14.40 -19.64 -2.61
N LEU A 70 -13.69 -19.37 -3.70
CA LEU A 70 -12.24 -19.35 -3.73
C LEU A 70 -11.65 -18.27 -2.82
N PHE A 71 -12.25 -17.07 -2.78
CA PHE A 71 -11.80 -16.01 -1.89
C PHE A 71 -11.93 -16.41 -0.41
N LYS A 72 -13.01 -17.05 -0.03
CA LYS A 72 -13.17 -17.59 1.33
C LYS A 72 -12.11 -18.66 1.64
N LYS A 73 -11.78 -19.53 0.68
CA LYS A 73 -10.71 -20.53 0.82
C LYS A 73 -9.33 -19.89 0.97
N MET A 74 -9.07 -18.73 0.37
CA MET A 74 -7.81 -18.00 0.59
C MET A 74 -7.56 -17.69 2.07
N ASN A 75 -8.61 -17.49 2.87
CA ASN A 75 -8.48 -17.20 4.29
C ASN A 75 -8.58 -18.46 5.19
N SER A 76 -8.99 -19.61 4.67
CA SER A 76 -9.09 -20.86 5.44
C SER A 76 -7.72 -21.47 5.78
N GLY A 77 -6.70 -21.16 5.01
CA GLY A 77 -5.37 -21.77 5.11
C GLY A 77 -5.16 -22.94 4.17
N GLU A 78 -6.16 -23.30 3.36
CA GLU A 78 -6.08 -24.40 2.39
C GLU A 78 -5.26 -24.02 1.14
N ILE A 79 -5.15 -22.71 0.85
CA ILE A 79 -4.51 -22.19 -0.37
C ILE A 79 -3.05 -21.83 -0.08
N GLU A 80 -2.16 -22.28 -0.95
CA GLU A 80 -0.75 -21.94 -0.86
C GLU A 80 -0.47 -20.50 -1.32
N GLU A 81 0.61 -19.91 -0.79
CA GLU A 81 1.09 -18.59 -1.25
C GLU A 81 1.38 -18.63 -2.73
N GLY A 82 0.89 -17.64 -3.47
CA GLY A 82 1.09 -17.53 -4.92
C GLY A 82 0.16 -18.39 -5.76
N ALA A 83 -0.66 -19.27 -5.18
CA ALA A 83 -1.58 -20.12 -5.95
C ALA A 83 -2.72 -19.35 -6.60
N MET A 84 -3.19 -18.30 -5.94
CA MET A 84 -4.22 -17.41 -6.48
C MET A 84 -4.19 -16.04 -5.79
N VAL A 85 -4.80 -15.06 -6.45
CA VAL A 85 -4.96 -13.69 -5.94
C VAL A 85 -6.37 -13.18 -6.26
N LEU A 86 -6.85 -12.20 -5.49
CA LEU A 86 -8.04 -11.43 -5.85
C LEU A 86 -7.61 -10.18 -6.61
N ARG A 87 -8.20 -9.95 -7.78
CA ARG A 87 -7.95 -8.78 -8.63
C ARG A 87 -9.19 -7.93 -8.75
N ALA A 88 -9.02 -6.60 -8.69
CA ALA A 88 -10.10 -5.69 -9.09
C ALA A 88 -10.28 -5.72 -10.61
N LYS A 89 -11.53 -5.70 -11.08
CA LYS A 89 -11.87 -5.72 -12.50
C LYS A 89 -12.10 -4.28 -12.97
N ILE A 90 -11.11 -3.69 -13.60
CA ILE A 90 -11.14 -2.27 -14.00
C ILE A 90 -10.97 -2.14 -15.52
N ASP A 91 -9.74 -1.95 -16.00
CA ASP A 91 -9.47 -1.70 -17.42
C ASP A 91 -8.04 -2.11 -17.80
N MET A 92 -7.91 -3.19 -18.55
CA MET A 92 -6.62 -3.71 -19.00
C MET A 92 -5.95 -2.85 -20.09
N ALA A 93 -6.66 -1.90 -20.67
CA ALA A 93 -6.13 -0.97 -21.68
C ALA A 93 -5.76 0.40 -21.10
N ASN A 94 -6.01 0.64 -19.82
CA ASN A 94 -5.77 1.94 -19.21
C ASN A 94 -4.29 2.37 -19.31
N PRO A 95 -3.99 3.62 -19.70
CA PRO A 95 -2.62 4.14 -19.74
C PRO A 95 -1.93 4.07 -18.38
N ASN A 96 -2.68 4.29 -17.28
CA ASN A 96 -2.19 4.08 -15.93
C ASN A 96 -2.20 2.57 -15.61
N MET A 97 -1.02 1.96 -15.57
CA MET A 97 -0.87 0.52 -15.35
C MET A 97 -1.41 0.05 -13.98
N HIS A 98 -1.59 0.96 -13.00
CA HIS A 98 -2.22 0.62 -11.71
C HIS A 98 -3.72 0.31 -11.85
N PHE A 99 -4.37 0.75 -12.94
CA PHE A 99 -5.77 0.43 -13.28
C PHE A 99 -5.94 -0.89 -14.03
N ARG A 100 -4.84 -1.54 -14.43
CA ARG A 100 -4.89 -2.80 -15.20
C ARG A 100 -5.11 -3.99 -14.28
N ASP A 101 -6.34 -4.14 -13.82
CA ASP A 101 -6.82 -5.19 -12.91
C ASP A 101 -5.81 -5.48 -11.78
N PRO A 102 -5.60 -4.52 -10.86
CA PRO A 102 -4.62 -4.67 -9.80
C PRO A 102 -4.98 -5.80 -8.83
N ILE A 103 -3.95 -6.45 -8.28
CA ILE A 103 -4.12 -7.40 -7.19
C ILE A 103 -4.54 -6.62 -5.94
N ILE A 104 -5.65 -7.03 -5.30
CA ILE A 104 -6.17 -6.40 -4.08
C ILE A 104 -6.07 -7.29 -2.84
N TYR A 105 -5.98 -8.62 -3.01
CA TYR A 105 -5.70 -9.58 -1.94
C TYR A 105 -4.75 -10.68 -2.39
N ARG A 106 -3.91 -11.14 -1.45
CA ARG A 106 -3.03 -12.29 -1.63
C ARG A 106 -2.99 -13.17 -0.38
N VAL A 107 -2.59 -14.43 -0.52
CA VAL A 107 -2.32 -15.34 0.61
C VAL A 107 -0.93 -15.05 1.16
N VAL A 108 -0.82 -14.97 2.50
CA VAL A 108 0.43 -14.90 3.24
C VAL A 108 0.33 -15.82 4.45
N LYS A 109 1.18 -16.81 4.54
CA LYS A 109 1.15 -17.82 5.63
C LYS A 109 1.90 -17.37 6.88
N HIS A 110 2.76 -16.35 6.76
CA HIS A 110 3.48 -15.81 7.90
C HIS A 110 2.52 -15.13 8.89
N PRO A 111 2.59 -15.44 10.20
CA PRO A 111 1.74 -14.80 11.19
C PRO A 111 1.94 -13.28 11.23
N HIS A 112 0.84 -12.54 11.26
CA HIS A 112 0.88 -11.09 11.37
C HIS A 112 1.19 -10.65 12.80
N HIS A 113 2.08 -9.67 12.98
CA HIS A 113 2.57 -9.25 14.29
C HIS A 113 1.50 -8.75 15.28
N ARG A 114 0.32 -8.30 14.79
CA ARG A 114 -0.81 -7.87 15.63
C ARG A 114 -1.96 -8.86 15.66
N THR A 115 -2.31 -9.46 14.52
CA THR A 115 -3.49 -10.35 14.41
C THR A 115 -3.12 -11.84 14.44
N GLY A 116 -1.83 -12.17 14.56
CA GLY A 116 -1.37 -13.56 14.63
C GLY A 116 -1.76 -14.35 13.39
N THR A 117 -2.43 -15.48 13.60
CA THR A 117 -2.85 -16.42 12.55
C THR A 117 -4.31 -16.30 12.15
N THR A 118 -5.01 -15.26 12.59
CA THR A 118 -6.44 -15.05 12.32
C THR A 118 -6.71 -14.90 10.82
N TRP A 119 -5.84 -14.19 10.12
CA TRP A 119 -5.93 -13.94 8.69
C TRP A 119 -4.85 -14.72 7.94
N LYS A 120 -5.21 -15.22 6.76
CA LYS A 120 -4.32 -15.84 5.77
C LYS A 120 -4.36 -15.09 4.45
N ALA A 121 -5.47 -14.44 4.13
CA ALA A 121 -5.60 -13.53 3.01
C ALA A 121 -5.42 -12.09 3.50
N TYR A 122 -4.53 -11.34 2.86
CA TYR A 122 -4.16 -9.99 3.25
C TYR A 122 -4.44 -8.99 2.12
N PRO A 123 -5.00 -7.83 2.45
CA PRO A 123 -5.21 -6.77 1.47
C PRO A 123 -3.88 -6.20 1.01
N MET A 124 -3.83 -5.83 -0.26
CA MET A 124 -2.71 -5.07 -0.81
C MET A 124 -2.80 -3.60 -0.39
N TYR A 125 -1.66 -2.92 -0.40
CA TYR A 125 -1.53 -1.53 0.04
C TYR A 125 -2.54 -0.60 -0.64
N ASP A 126 -2.61 -0.62 -1.97
CA ASP A 126 -3.50 0.26 -2.74
C ASP A 126 -4.98 0.06 -2.43
N PHE A 127 -5.36 -1.16 -2.04
CA PHE A 127 -6.73 -1.46 -1.63
C PHE A 127 -7.03 -0.99 -0.20
N ALA A 128 -6.08 -1.16 0.71
CA ALA A 128 -6.27 -0.90 2.14
C ALA A 128 -6.15 0.59 2.50
N HIS A 129 -5.27 1.34 1.83
CA HIS A 129 -4.85 2.68 2.24
C HIS A 129 -6.03 3.67 2.28
N GLY A 130 -6.73 3.86 1.17
CA GLY A 130 -7.84 4.83 1.11
C GLY A 130 -9.00 4.47 2.03
N GLN A 131 -9.29 3.19 2.21
CA GLN A 131 -10.34 2.72 3.10
C GLN A 131 -9.96 2.96 4.57
N SER A 132 -8.71 2.69 4.96
CA SER A 132 -8.22 2.98 6.32
C SER A 132 -8.34 4.47 6.62
N ASP A 133 -7.88 5.34 5.72
CA ASP A 133 -8.01 6.79 5.84
C ASP A 133 -9.48 7.22 5.98
N PHE A 134 -10.38 6.59 5.23
CA PHE A 134 -11.82 6.86 5.33
C PHE A 134 -12.38 6.49 6.71
N PHE A 135 -12.06 5.31 7.22
CA PHE A 135 -12.53 4.84 8.53
C PHE A 135 -11.98 5.69 9.69
N GLU A 136 -10.75 6.17 9.55
CA GLU A 136 -10.06 7.01 10.54
C GLU A 136 -10.49 8.49 10.50
N GLY A 137 -11.29 8.89 9.52
CA GLY A 137 -11.71 10.29 9.34
C GLY A 137 -10.59 11.21 8.86
N VAL A 138 -9.55 10.66 8.23
CA VAL A 138 -8.45 11.42 7.64
C VAL A 138 -8.99 12.31 6.53
N THR A 139 -8.58 13.58 6.51
CA THR A 139 -8.92 14.54 5.46
C THR A 139 -7.79 14.72 4.46
N HIS A 140 -6.55 14.72 4.93
CA HIS A 140 -5.33 14.88 4.15
C HIS A 140 -4.40 13.69 4.39
N SER A 141 -4.31 12.80 3.41
CA SER A 141 -3.46 11.62 3.43
C SER A 141 -2.11 11.97 2.80
N LEU A 142 -1.04 11.98 3.59
CA LEU A 142 0.29 12.41 3.14
C LEU A 142 1.13 11.21 2.70
N CYS A 143 1.73 11.30 1.53
CA CYS A 143 2.64 10.29 0.99
C CYS A 143 3.72 10.92 0.09
N THR A 144 4.70 10.14 -0.33
CA THR A 144 5.77 10.59 -1.21
C THR A 144 5.35 10.58 -2.69
N LEU A 145 6.08 11.30 -3.56
CA LEU A 145 5.72 11.52 -4.97
C LEU A 145 5.55 10.23 -5.80
N GLU A 146 6.20 9.15 -5.42
CA GLU A 146 6.01 7.84 -6.08
C GLU A 146 4.54 7.37 -6.10
N PHE A 147 3.70 7.89 -5.21
CA PHE A 147 2.28 7.54 -5.12
C PHE A 147 1.35 8.41 -5.97
N VAL A 148 1.87 9.40 -6.71
CA VAL A 148 1.05 10.22 -7.62
C VAL A 148 0.24 9.36 -8.60
N VAL A 149 0.87 8.34 -9.18
CA VAL A 149 0.23 7.42 -10.12
C VAL A 149 -0.75 6.45 -9.46
N HIS A 150 -0.68 6.29 -8.13
CA HIS A 150 -1.61 5.49 -7.34
C HIS A 150 -2.87 6.27 -6.93
N ARG A 151 -2.81 7.61 -6.87
CA ARG A 151 -3.94 8.46 -6.43
C ARG A 151 -5.25 8.15 -7.15
N PRO A 152 -5.30 7.99 -8.49
CA PRO A 152 -6.55 7.66 -9.15
C PRO A 152 -7.16 6.33 -8.67
N LEU A 153 -6.33 5.34 -8.34
CA LEU A 153 -6.79 4.06 -7.80
C LEU A 153 -7.28 4.20 -6.35
N TYR A 154 -6.60 5.01 -5.54
CA TYR A 154 -7.03 5.40 -4.20
C TYR A 154 -8.44 6.03 -4.24
N ASP A 155 -8.66 6.99 -5.13
CA ASP A 155 -9.95 7.66 -5.31
C ASP A 155 -11.03 6.68 -5.77
N LEU A 156 -10.72 5.79 -6.71
CA LEU A 156 -11.66 4.79 -7.23
C LEU A 156 -12.17 3.86 -6.13
N PHE A 157 -11.28 3.35 -5.27
CA PHE A 157 -11.70 2.45 -4.19
C PHE A 157 -12.57 3.17 -3.14
N ILE A 158 -12.31 4.45 -2.86
CA ILE A 158 -13.18 5.26 -2.00
C ILE A 158 -14.56 5.46 -2.65
N ASP A 159 -14.61 5.76 -3.95
CA ASP A 159 -15.86 5.91 -4.69
C ASP A 159 -16.68 4.62 -4.66
N TRP A 160 -16.05 3.48 -4.93
CA TRP A 160 -16.70 2.18 -4.86
C TRP A 160 -17.14 1.81 -3.43
N LEU A 161 -16.37 2.18 -2.41
CA LEU A 161 -16.74 1.97 -1.01
C LEU A 161 -18.03 2.71 -0.67
N LYS A 162 -18.17 3.95 -1.13
CA LYS A 162 -19.32 4.84 -0.86
C LYS A 162 -20.51 4.57 -1.76
N GLU A 163 -20.33 3.93 -2.90
CA GLU A 163 -21.39 3.70 -3.90
C GLU A 163 -22.59 2.97 -3.29
N GLY A 164 -23.79 3.57 -3.41
CA GLY A 164 -25.02 3.00 -2.89
C GLY A 164 -25.11 2.83 -1.38
N LYS A 165 -24.24 3.50 -0.62
CA LYS A 165 -24.19 3.45 0.84
C LYS A 165 -24.39 4.84 1.44
N ASP A 166 -25.17 4.88 2.52
CA ASP A 166 -25.31 6.07 3.38
C ASP A 166 -24.13 6.09 4.36
N LEU A 167 -22.97 6.49 3.85
CA LEU A 167 -21.76 6.66 4.63
C LEU A 167 -21.52 8.15 4.89
N ASN A 168 -20.65 8.46 5.87
CA ASN A 168 -20.30 9.84 6.18
C ASN A 168 -19.73 10.57 4.95
N ASP A 169 -19.77 11.90 4.95
CA ASP A 169 -19.30 12.74 3.83
C ASP A 169 -17.77 12.83 3.74
N ASN A 170 -17.04 12.20 4.66
CA ASN A 170 -15.60 12.23 4.63
C ASN A 170 -15.09 11.67 3.30
N ARG A 171 -14.23 12.43 2.64
CA ARG A 171 -13.50 12.02 1.46
C ARG A 171 -12.03 12.37 1.67
N PRO A 172 -11.23 11.44 2.17
CA PRO A 172 -9.80 11.67 2.31
C PRO A 172 -9.19 12.01 0.96
N ARG A 173 -8.21 12.89 0.96
CA ARG A 173 -7.48 13.31 -0.24
C ARG A 173 -6.01 12.96 -0.10
N GLN A 174 -5.51 12.14 -1.00
CA GLN A 174 -4.09 11.86 -1.09
C GLN A 174 -3.33 13.12 -1.53
N THR A 175 -2.28 13.46 -0.79
CA THR A 175 -1.43 14.63 -1.01
C THR A 175 0.03 14.19 -1.00
N GLU A 176 0.69 14.28 -2.13
CA GLU A 176 2.07 13.83 -2.31
C GLU A 176 3.05 14.99 -2.14
N PHE A 177 4.21 14.67 -1.61
CA PHE A 177 5.31 15.60 -1.44
C PHE A 177 6.65 14.98 -1.88
N ASN A 178 7.61 15.84 -2.19
CA ASN A 178 8.93 15.44 -2.64
C ASN A 178 9.70 14.64 -1.59
N LYS A 179 10.56 13.78 -2.08
CA LYS A 179 11.55 13.06 -1.28
C LYS A 179 12.79 13.93 -1.13
N LEU A 180 13.33 14.01 0.08
CA LEU A 180 14.61 14.65 0.29
C LEU A 180 15.72 13.80 -0.30
N ASN A 181 16.40 14.34 -1.30
CA ASN A 181 17.60 13.76 -1.91
C ASN A 181 18.84 14.57 -1.49
N LEU A 182 19.81 13.90 -0.90
CA LEU A 182 21.08 14.51 -0.48
C LEU A 182 22.21 14.03 -1.39
N SER A 183 22.98 14.98 -1.92
CA SER A 183 24.17 14.67 -2.71
C SER A 183 25.16 13.84 -1.88
N TYR A 184 25.84 12.90 -2.52
CA TYR A 184 26.83 12.02 -1.90
C TYR A 184 26.35 11.23 -0.69
N THR A 185 25.03 11.07 -0.53
CA THR A 185 24.45 10.38 0.63
C THR A 185 23.54 9.25 0.15
N LEU A 186 23.83 8.03 0.62
CA LEU A 186 23.02 6.87 0.35
C LEU A 186 21.81 6.84 1.29
N MET A 187 20.58 7.03 0.74
CA MET A 187 19.33 7.07 1.51
C MET A 187 18.50 5.79 1.38
N SER A 188 18.89 4.87 0.50
CA SER A 188 18.16 3.63 0.27
C SER A 188 18.16 2.71 1.49
N LYS A 189 16.99 2.40 2.06
CA LYS A 189 16.85 1.46 3.17
C LYS A 189 17.48 0.10 2.86
N ARG A 190 17.33 -0.41 1.63
CA ARG A 190 17.93 -1.69 1.21
C ARG A 190 19.43 -1.70 1.36
N ASN A 191 20.09 -0.67 0.86
CA ASN A 191 21.54 -0.54 0.91
C ASN A 191 22.03 -0.29 2.34
N LEU A 192 21.33 0.55 3.11
CA LEU A 192 21.66 0.79 4.52
C LEU A 192 21.49 -0.50 5.37
N LEU A 193 20.49 -1.33 5.05
CA LEU A 193 20.32 -2.63 5.71
C LEU A 193 21.52 -3.56 5.47
N THR A 194 22.11 -3.53 4.29
CA THR A 194 23.34 -4.29 3.98
C THR A 194 24.47 -3.90 4.92
N LEU A 195 24.68 -2.59 5.13
CA LEU A 195 25.72 -2.11 6.05
C LEU A 195 25.52 -2.65 7.48
N VAL A 196 24.27 -2.69 7.94
CA VAL A 196 23.92 -3.23 9.27
C VAL A 196 24.13 -4.75 9.34
N LYS A 197 23.67 -5.48 8.32
CA LYS A 197 23.76 -6.95 8.27
C LYS A 197 25.19 -7.46 8.17
N GLU A 198 26.05 -6.76 7.45
CA GLU A 198 27.47 -7.08 7.27
C GLU A 198 28.34 -6.56 8.43
N GLY A 199 27.75 -5.89 9.43
CA GLY A 199 28.48 -5.38 10.59
C GLY A 199 29.43 -4.20 10.25
N LEU A 200 29.24 -3.54 9.12
CA LEU A 200 30.04 -2.37 8.72
C LEU A 200 29.70 -1.13 9.54
N VAL A 201 28.54 -1.11 10.16
CA VAL A 201 28.06 -0.12 11.13
C VAL A 201 27.50 -0.83 12.35
N ASN A 202 27.45 -0.15 13.51
CA ASN A 202 27.01 -0.74 14.78
C ASN A 202 25.50 -0.92 14.89
N GLY A 203 24.72 -0.39 13.94
CA GLY A 203 23.27 -0.47 13.91
C GLY A 203 22.65 0.72 13.18
N TRP A 204 21.33 0.80 13.21
CA TRP A 204 20.57 1.87 12.56
C TRP A 204 20.79 3.25 13.19
N ASP A 205 21.24 3.30 14.41
CA ASP A 205 21.57 4.53 15.15
C ASP A 205 23.06 4.91 15.09
N ASP A 206 23.86 4.18 14.32
CA ASP A 206 25.28 4.53 14.12
C ASP A 206 25.39 5.97 13.60
N PRO A 207 26.30 6.80 14.17
CA PRO A 207 26.46 8.20 13.73
C PRO A 207 26.77 8.37 12.26
N ARG A 208 27.27 7.36 11.57
CA ARG A 208 27.53 7.36 10.13
C ARG A 208 26.27 7.15 9.28
N MET A 209 25.18 6.67 9.90
CA MET A 209 23.94 6.39 9.21
C MET A 209 23.07 7.64 9.04
N PRO A 210 22.48 7.89 7.84
CA PRO A 210 21.60 9.02 7.58
C PRO A 210 20.17 8.72 8.08
N THR A 211 20.06 8.31 9.33
CA THR A 211 18.80 8.06 10.02
C THR A 211 18.56 9.16 11.07
N ILE A 212 17.31 9.36 11.47
CA ILE A 212 16.98 10.28 12.57
C ILE A 212 17.75 9.93 13.84
N CYS A 213 17.88 8.63 14.15
CA CYS A 213 18.66 8.17 15.29
C CYS A 213 20.16 8.45 15.12
N GLY A 214 20.70 8.29 13.91
CA GLY A 214 22.09 8.63 13.59
C GLY A 214 22.35 10.12 13.73
N PHE A 215 21.48 10.98 13.24
CA PHE A 215 21.57 12.42 13.41
C PHE A 215 21.53 12.84 14.88
N ARG A 216 20.61 12.25 15.65
CA ARG A 216 20.54 12.48 17.10
C ARG A 216 21.85 12.13 17.80
N ARG A 217 22.44 10.96 17.51
CA ARG A 217 23.74 10.55 18.09
C ARG A 217 24.90 11.42 17.66
N ARG A 218 24.86 11.99 16.46
CA ARG A 218 25.86 12.97 15.98
C ARG A 218 25.73 14.34 16.63
N GLY A 219 24.69 14.60 17.41
CA GLY A 219 24.48 15.85 18.12
C GLY A 219 23.64 16.90 17.36
N TYR A 220 22.97 16.52 16.27
CA TYR A 220 21.99 17.41 15.64
C TYR A 220 20.80 17.61 16.58
N SER A 221 20.39 18.88 16.76
CA SER A 221 19.19 19.17 17.53
C SER A 221 17.92 19.08 16.67
N PRO A 222 16.74 18.81 17.27
CA PRO A 222 15.46 18.88 16.56
C PRO A 222 15.27 20.20 15.81
N GLU A 223 15.62 21.33 16.44
CA GLU A 223 15.45 22.66 15.86
C GLU A 223 16.28 22.84 14.58
N SER A 224 17.49 22.26 14.53
CA SER A 224 18.33 22.33 13.33
C SER A 224 17.73 21.55 12.17
N ILE A 225 17.12 20.39 12.45
CA ILE A 225 16.42 19.58 11.46
C ILE A 225 15.19 20.33 10.96
N HIS A 226 14.36 20.89 11.85
CA HIS A 226 13.18 21.69 11.48
C HIS A 226 13.58 22.87 10.59
N LYS A 227 14.56 23.68 10.99
CA LYS A 227 15.03 24.82 10.18
C LYS A 227 15.53 24.42 8.81
N PHE A 228 16.18 23.24 8.70
CA PHE A 228 16.63 22.73 7.41
C PHE A 228 15.45 22.34 6.52
N ILE A 229 14.48 21.60 7.05
CA ILE A 229 13.28 21.21 6.31
C ILE A 229 12.42 22.43 5.92
N ASP A 230 12.28 23.41 6.80
CA ASP A 230 11.56 24.67 6.51
C ASP A 230 12.20 25.44 5.34
N LYS A 231 13.55 25.40 5.22
CA LYS A 231 14.26 26.03 4.07
C LYS A 231 14.04 25.30 2.76
N ILE A 232 13.89 23.98 2.79
CA ILE A 232 13.60 23.17 1.60
C ILE A 232 12.14 23.41 1.18
N GLY A 233 11.25 23.47 2.16
CA GLY A 233 9.81 23.63 1.95
C GLY A 233 9.14 22.41 1.34
N TYR A 234 7.84 22.56 1.09
CA TYR A 234 7.01 21.58 0.40
C TYR A 234 7.08 21.82 -1.11
N THR A 235 7.29 20.77 -1.87
CA THR A 235 7.28 20.80 -3.33
C THR A 235 6.77 19.47 -3.89
N THR A 236 6.27 19.50 -5.12
CA THR A 236 5.92 18.33 -5.94
C THR A 236 7.00 18.00 -6.99
N TYR A 237 8.17 18.60 -6.87
CA TYR A 237 9.34 18.32 -7.72
C TYR A 237 10.43 17.62 -6.90
N ASP A 238 11.07 16.61 -7.49
CA ASP A 238 12.26 15.93 -6.95
C ASP A 238 13.55 16.66 -7.35
#